data_5bb1ca2d7ff8d8eaebcd5547d78a0524
#
_entry.id   5bb1ca2d7ff8d8eaebcd5547d78a0524
#
_cell.length_a   1.000
_cell.length_b   1.000
_cell.length_c   1.000
_cell.angle_alpha   90.00
_cell.angle_beta   90.00
_cell.angle_gamma   90.00
#
_symmetry.space_group_name_H-M   'P 1'
#
loop_
_entity.id
_entity.type
_entity.pdbx_description
1 polymer ?
#
loop_
_entity_poly.entity_id
_entity_poly.type
_entity_poly.pdbx_seq_one_letter_code
_entity_poly.pdbx_strand_id
1 'polypeptide(L)'
;KDNSDFSSYLNKAKDQGCGVFFAPVSIAYATQIVSQANSLNVNIPILGPDTWDDNMVLNAATGTKDNISVTTFYIEGGNEEFDSEIKSYINSNADAKTANGGDDTVSAVTAMGYDAYYVALEALKAAGSTDPAKVMEALPSVSCDGATGHITFGENGDAVRDIVYIKSIDTATGTWKFVKQQKSS
;
A
#
# COMPACT_ATOMS: atom_id res chain seq x y z
N LYS A 1 22.23 -4.45 1.99
CA LYS A 1 23.06 -3.96 0.87
C LYS A 1 22.13 -3.16 -0.01
N ASP A 2 22.42 -1.87 -0.14
CA ASP A 2 21.69 -0.98 -1.02
C ASP A 2 21.98 -1.39 -2.47
N ASN A 3 21.08 -2.13 -3.06
CA ASN A 3 21.13 -2.43 -4.49
C ASN A 3 20.24 -1.41 -5.20
N SER A 4 20.84 -0.51 -5.96
CA SER A 4 20.13 0.49 -6.75
C SER A 4 20.05 0.13 -8.24
N ASP A 5 20.63 -0.99 -8.63
CA ASP A 5 20.61 -1.48 -10.01
C ASP A 5 19.84 -2.80 -10.12
N PHE A 6 18.70 -2.73 -10.76
CA PHE A 6 17.78 -3.85 -11.01
C PHE A 6 17.84 -4.32 -12.48
N SER A 7 18.70 -3.71 -13.31
CA SER A 7 18.77 -3.95 -14.74
C SER A 7 18.98 -5.42 -15.09
N SER A 8 19.83 -6.12 -14.33
CA SER A 8 20.10 -7.54 -14.54
C SER A 8 18.87 -8.42 -14.32
N TYR A 9 18.05 -8.11 -13.31
CA TYR A 9 16.82 -8.86 -13.03
C TYR A 9 15.73 -8.58 -14.06
N LEU A 10 15.60 -7.32 -14.47
CA LEU A 10 14.64 -6.88 -15.50
C LEU A 10 14.97 -7.49 -16.87
N ASN A 11 16.24 -7.44 -17.28
CA ASN A 11 16.67 -8.08 -18.53
C ASN A 11 16.49 -9.60 -18.49
N LYS A 12 16.81 -10.25 -17.37
CA LYS A 12 16.61 -11.69 -17.23
C LYS A 12 15.13 -12.06 -17.36
N ALA A 13 14.22 -11.30 -16.75
CA ALA A 13 12.79 -11.54 -16.87
C ALA A 13 12.32 -11.37 -18.33
N LYS A 14 12.83 -10.34 -19.03
CA LYS A 14 12.55 -10.10 -20.45
C LYS A 14 13.06 -11.25 -21.34
N ASP A 15 14.30 -11.68 -21.15
CA ASP A 15 14.93 -12.73 -21.94
C ASP A 15 14.28 -14.10 -21.73
N GLN A 16 13.73 -14.35 -20.55
CA GLN A 16 13.00 -15.56 -20.21
C GLN A 16 11.52 -15.52 -20.64
N GLY A 17 11.03 -14.40 -21.18
CA GLY A 17 9.63 -14.24 -21.59
C GLY A 17 8.64 -14.31 -20.43
N CYS A 18 9.02 -13.79 -19.26
CA CYS A 18 8.14 -13.78 -18.09
C CYS A 18 6.85 -13.00 -18.38
N GLY A 19 5.70 -13.53 -17.95
CA GLY A 19 4.40 -12.89 -18.12
C GLY A 19 4.10 -11.79 -17.09
N VAL A 20 4.82 -11.78 -15.97
CA VAL A 20 4.71 -10.78 -14.90
C VAL A 20 6.04 -10.67 -14.15
N PHE A 21 6.38 -9.47 -13.72
CA PHE A 21 7.49 -9.19 -12.83
C PHE A 21 6.94 -8.83 -11.44
N PHE A 22 6.97 -9.78 -10.49
CA PHE A 22 6.56 -9.52 -9.12
C PHE A 22 7.72 -8.94 -8.32
N ALA A 23 7.54 -7.76 -7.75
CA ALA A 23 8.58 -7.01 -7.05
C ALA A 23 8.18 -6.74 -5.57
N PRO A 24 8.27 -7.75 -4.68
CA PRO A 24 7.92 -7.61 -3.26
C PRO A 24 9.05 -6.90 -2.48
N VAL A 25 9.36 -5.69 -2.87
CA VAL A 25 10.41 -4.87 -2.26
C VAL A 25 9.84 -3.56 -1.74
N SER A 26 10.58 -2.91 -0.84
CA SER A 26 10.14 -1.64 -0.26
C SER A 26 10.00 -0.53 -1.30
N ILE A 27 9.21 0.49 -0.97
CA ILE A 27 8.97 1.68 -1.80
C ILE A 27 10.28 2.38 -2.23
N ALA A 28 11.33 2.31 -1.41
CA ALA A 28 12.63 2.89 -1.71
C ALA A 28 13.25 2.35 -3.02
N TYR A 29 12.88 1.14 -3.42
CA TYR A 29 13.35 0.53 -4.66
C TYR A 29 12.32 0.58 -5.80
N ALA A 30 11.06 0.84 -5.49
CA ALA A 30 9.96 0.86 -6.45
C ALA A 30 10.22 1.83 -7.60
N THR A 31 10.54 3.08 -7.28
CA THR A 31 10.79 4.15 -8.26
C THR A 31 11.98 3.83 -9.16
N GLN A 32 13.00 3.16 -8.61
CA GLN A 32 14.19 2.74 -9.38
C GLN A 32 13.83 1.59 -10.34
N ILE A 33 13.05 0.61 -9.90
CA ILE A 33 12.58 -0.50 -10.75
C ILE A 33 11.74 0.04 -11.91
N VAL A 34 10.79 0.92 -11.62
CA VAL A 34 9.93 1.56 -12.63
C VAL A 34 10.76 2.35 -13.64
N SER A 35 11.66 3.21 -13.17
CA SER A 35 12.53 4.02 -14.04
C SER A 35 13.43 3.15 -14.92
N GLN A 36 14.01 2.09 -14.36
CA GLN A 36 14.89 1.19 -15.11
C GLN A 36 14.11 0.31 -16.09
N ALA A 37 12.91 -0.18 -15.72
CA ALA A 37 12.05 -0.94 -16.62
C ALA A 37 11.69 -0.11 -17.86
N ASN A 38 11.28 1.14 -17.65
CA ASN A 38 10.98 2.07 -18.75
C ASN A 38 12.22 2.33 -19.63
N SER A 39 13.37 2.60 -19.02
CA SER A 39 14.62 2.89 -19.75
C SER A 39 15.12 1.69 -20.59
N LEU A 40 14.93 0.47 -20.09
CA LEU A 40 15.30 -0.77 -20.75
C LEU A 40 14.24 -1.29 -21.72
N ASN A 41 13.11 -0.60 -21.85
CA ASN A 41 11.94 -1.04 -22.62
C ASN A 41 11.51 -2.47 -22.24
N VAL A 42 11.38 -2.72 -20.94
CA VAL A 42 10.88 -3.99 -20.39
C VAL A 42 9.36 -3.92 -20.35
N ASN A 43 8.68 -4.44 -21.38
CA ASN A 43 7.23 -4.42 -21.50
C ASN A 43 6.55 -5.60 -20.78
N ILE A 44 7.00 -5.92 -19.57
CA ILE A 44 6.41 -6.97 -18.73
C ILE A 44 5.55 -6.28 -17.67
N PRO A 45 4.30 -6.71 -17.44
CA PRO A 45 3.51 -6.19 -16.32
C PRO A 45 4.24 -6.32 -14.99
N ILE A 46 4.27 -5.26 -14.22
CA ILE A 46 4.91 -5.20 -12.89
C ILE A 46 3.81 -5.26 -11.84
N LEU A 47 3.95 -6.18 -10.90
CA LEU A 47 3.08 -6.29 -9.73
C LEU A 47 3.87 -5.93 -8.46
N GLY A 48 3.47 -4.84 -7.83
CA GLY A 48 4.02 -4.39 -6.55
C GLY A 48 3.15 -4.80 -5.35
N PRO A 49 3.71 -4.78 -4.14
CA PRO A 49 2.96 -4.95 -2.89
C PRO A 49 2.17 -3.68 -2.51
N ASP A 50 1.46 -3.74 -1.39
CA ASP A 50 0.70 -2.64 -0.82
C ASP A 50 1.56 -1.39 -0.52
N THR A 51 2.82 -1.59 -0.15
CA THR A 51 3.77 -0.48 0.09
C THR A 51 4.08 0.36 -1.16
N TRP A 52 3.67 -0.11 -2.36
CA TRP A 52 3.79 0.65 -3.60
C TRP A 52 2.56 1.53 -3.89
N ASP A 53 1.52 1.43 -3.09
CA ASP A 53 0.32 2.28 -3.20
C ASP A 53 0.61 3.68 -2.63
N ASP A 54 1.45 4.42 -3.36
CA ASP A 54 2.01 5.71 -2.93
C ASP A 54 2.24 6.63 -4.14
N ASN A 55 2.15 7.93 -3.89
CA ASN A 55 2.35 8.96 -4.91
C ASN A 55 3.77 8.98 -5.50
N MET A 56 4.78 8.51 -4.79
CA MET A 56 6.13 8.41 -5.34
C MET A 56 6.18 7.41 -6.51
N VAL A 57 5.51 6.27 -6.38
CA VAL A 57 5.43 5.26 -7.45
C VAL A 57 4.56 5.76 -8.59
N LEU A 58 3.43 6.38 -8.26
CA LEU A 58 2.53 7.00 -9.23
C LEU A 58 3.28 8.03 -10.10
N ASN A 59 4.01 8.94 -9.46
CA ASN A 59 4.78 9.97 -10.15
C ASN A 59 5.91 9.37 -11.01
N ALA A 60 6.62 8.34 -10.51
CA ALA A 60 7.67 7.68 -11.27
C ALA A 60 7.14 6.95 -12.52
N ALA A 61 5.92 6.44 -12.46
CA ALA A 61 5.27 5.73 -13.57
C ALA A 61 4.61 6.67 -14.59
N THR A 62 4.30 7.90 -14.21
CA THR A 62 3.60 8.86 -15.06
C THR A 62 4.42 9.19 -16.31
N GLY A 63 3.81 9.09 -17.48
CA GLY A 63 4.45 9.31 -18.77
C GLY A 63 5.28 8.14 -19.28
N THR A 64 5.39 7.04 -18.52
CA THR A 64 6.04 5.80 -18.97
C THR A 64 5.09 4.94 -19.81
N LYS A 65 5.60 3.83 -20.34
CA LYS A 65 4.80 2.79 -21.01
C LYS A 65 4.58 1.56 -20.13
N ASP A 66 4.99 1.65 -18.87
CA ASP A 66 4.96 0.53 -17.95
C ASP A 66 3.51 0.17 -17.58
N ASN A 67 3.26 -1.11 -17.42
CA ASN A 67 1.99 -1.63 -16.90
C ASN A 67 2.21 -2.03 -15.44
N ILE A 68 1.79 -1.17 -14.53
CA ILE A 68 2.05 -1.33 -13.09
C ILE A 68 0.72 -1.54 -12.37
N SER A 69 0.67 -2.61 -11.59
CA SER A 69 -0.44 -2.90 -10.67
C SER A 69 0.10 -3.12 -9.26
N VAL A 70 -0.72 -2.84 -8.27
CA VAL A 70 -0.41 -3.09 -6.86
C VAL A 70 -1.56 -3.83 -6.19
N THR A 71 -1.22 -4.65 -5.21
CA THR A 71 -2.20 -5.16 -4.24
C THR A 71 -2.29 -4.16 -3.11
N THR A 72 -3.48 -3.90 -2.59
CA THR A 72 -3.67 -2.92 -1.52
C THR A 72 -4.85 -3.30 -0.63
N PHE A 73 -4.94 -2.70 0.55
CA PHE A 73 -6.01 -2.99 1.53
C PHE A 73 -7.07 -1.89 1.61
N TYR A 74 -6.86 -0.79 0.89
CA TYR A 74 -7.80 0.33 0.85
C TYR A 74 -7.88 0.94 -0.55
N ILE A 75 -9.06 1.44 -0.87
CA ILE A 75 -9.28 2.29 -2.05
C ILE A 75 -10.06 3.53 -1.60
N GLU A 76 -9.64 4.68 -2.08
CA GLU A 76 -10.36 5.93 -1.87
C GLU A 76 -11.79 5.80 -2.41
N GLY A 77 -12.78 6.26 -1.66
CA GLY A 77 -14.21 6.00 -1.89
C GLY A 77 -14.76 4.79 -1.15
N GLY A 78 -13.90 3.97 -0.53
CA GLY A 78 -14.34 2.81 0.27
C GLY A 78 -14.96 3.17 1.62
N ASN A 79 -14.59 4.33 2.17
CA ASN A 79 -15.16 4.91 3.39
C ASN A 79 -15.19 6.43 3.24
N GLU A 80 -16.33 6.98 2.82
CA GLU A 80 -16.48 8.41 2.51
C GLU A 80 -16.24 9.34 3.72
N GLU A 81 -16.62 8.91 4.92
CA GLU A 81 -16.42 9.69 6.15
C GLU A 81 -14.93 9.80 6.46
N PHE A 82 -14.23 8.67 6.48
CA PHE A 82 -12.78 8.61 6.68
C PHE A 82 -12.03 9.43 5.62
N ASP A 83 -12.36 9.25 4.34
CA ASP A 83 -11.72 10.00 3.25
C ASP A 83 -11.90 11.50 3.40
N SER A 84 -13.11 11.94 3.76
CA SER A 84 -13.43 13.35 3.97
C SER A 84 -12.64 13.95 5.13
N GLU A 85 -12.51 13.24 6.23
CA GLU A 85 -11.72 13.69 7.40
C GLU A 85 -10.23 13.79 7.06
N ILE A 86 -9.66 12.77 6.42
CA ILE A 86 -8.25 12.75 6.03
C ILE A 86 -7.94 13.86 5.02
N LYS A 87 -8.77 14.03 3.98
CA LYS A 87 -8.61 15.11 3.01
C LYS A 87 -8.72 16.50 3.65
N SER A 88 -9.64 16.68 4.57
CA SER A 88 -9.77 17.91 5.33
C SER A 88 -8.51 18.23 6.13
N TYR A 89 -7.94 17.22 6.80
CA TYR A 89 -6.68 17.36 7.53
C TYR A 89 -5.52 17.71 6.60
N ILE A 90 -5.33 16.95 5.52
CA ILE A 90 -4.24 17.18 4.54
C ILE A 90 -4.35 18.59 3.96
N ASN A 91 -5.54 19.01 3.55
CA ASN A 91 -5.73 20.33 2.92
C ASN A 91 -5.62 21.51 3.90
N SER A 92 -5.81 21.27 5.20
CA SER A 92 -5.63 22.30 6.24
C SER A 92 -4.20 22.37 6.78
N ASN A 93 -3.32 21.44 6.43
CA ASN A 93 -1.96 21.33 6.95
C ASN A 93 -0.94 21.21 5.81
N ALA A 94 -0.17 22.26 5.59
CA ALA A 94 0.81 22.33 4.50
C ALA A 94 1.92 21.25 4.61
N ASP A 95 2.35 20.92 5.82
CA ASP A 95 3.38 19.89 6.05
C ASP A 95 2.81 18.50 5.74
N ALA A 96 1.56 18.23 6.17
CA ALA A 96 0.89 16.99 5.84
C ALA A 96 0.68 16.84 4.33
N LYS A 97 0.29 17.91 3.65
CA LYS A 97 0.14 17.90 2.18
C LYS A 97 1.46 17.64 1.47
N THR A 98 2.55 18.25 1.93
CA THR A 98 3.89 18.03 1.39
C THR A 98 4.34 16.58 1.61
N ALA A 99 4.13 16.04 2.81
CA ALA A 99 4.45 14.66 3.14
C ALA A 99 3.62 13.65 2.33
N ASN A 100 2.39 14.03 1.93
CA ASN A 100 1.50 13.21 1.09
C ASN A 100 1.80 13.34 -0.43
N GLY A 101 2.93 13.92 -0.81
CA GLY A 101 3.32 14.07 -2.22
C GLY A 101 2.71 15.26 -2.95
N GLY A 102 2.06 16.19 -2.23
CA GLY A 102 1.54 17.45 -2.75
C GLY A 102 0.06 17.46 -3.07
N ASP A 103 -0.64 16.35 -3.00
CA ASP A 103 -2.08 16.25 -3.19
C ASP A 103 -2.81 15.74 -1.91
N ASP A 104 -4.08 15.42 -2.02
CA ASP A 104 -4.91 14.93 -0.91
C ASP A 104 -5.39 13.48 -1.11
N THR A 105 -4.72 12.70 -1.93
CA THR A 105 -5.01 11.28 -2.16
C THR A 105 -4.92 10.49 -0.86
N VAL A 106 -5.95 9.71 -0.57
CA VAL A 106 -5.98 8.83 0.61
C VAL A 106 -5.41 7.47 0.23
N SER A 107 -4.17 7.21 0.67
CA SER A 107 -3.47 5.95 0.41
C SER A 107 -3.88 4.84 1.38
N ALA A 108 -3.63 3.59 0.99
CA ALA A 108 -3.83 2.44 1.89
C ALA A 108 -2.96 2.53 3.15
N VAL A 109 -1.76 3.10 3.04
CA VAL A 109 -0.86 3.29 4.21
C VAL A 109 -1.49 4.23 5.23
N THR A 110 -2.17 5.29 4.77
CA THR A 110 -2.90 6.22 5.65
C THR A 110 -4.04 5.49 6.38
N ALA A 111 -4.84 4.70 5.66
CA ALA A 111 -5.93 3.93 6.25
C ALA A 111 -5.42 2.87 7.24
N MET A 112 -4.36 2.15 6.90
CA MET A 112 -3.75 1.17 7.80
C MET A 112 -3.12 1.81 9.03
N GLY A 113 -2.53 3.00 8.91
CA GLY A 113 -2.01 3.76 10.05
C GLY A 113 -3.11 4.19 11.02
N TYR A 114 -4.25 4.63 10.49
CA TYR A 114 -5.44 4.92 11.27
C TYR A 114 -5.93 3.67 12.02
N ASP A 115 -6.07 2.56 11.32
CA ASP A 115 -6.52 1.30 11.91
C ASP A 115 -5.55 0.80 12.98
N ALA A 116 -4.24 0.90 12.75
CA ALA A 116 -3.22 0.51 13.73
C ALA A 116 -3.34 1.27 15.05
N TYR A 117 -3.69 2.56 15.00
CA TYR A 117 -3.97 3.35 16.19
C TYR A 117 -5.14 2.77 16.99
N TYR A 118 -6.26 2.46 16.33
CA TYR A 118 -7.43 1.92 17.01
C TYR A 118 -7.23 0.50 17.52
N VAL A 119 -6.52 -0.35 16.77
CA VAL A 119 -6.08 -1.67 17.24
C VAL A 119 -5.26 -1.56 18.53
N ALA A 120 -4.28 -0.65 18.56
CA ALA A 120 -3.48 -0.42 19.77
C ALA A 120 -4.33 0.09 20.94
N LEU A 121 -5.29 0.97 20.69
CA LEU A 121 -6.20 1.50 21.70
C LEU A 121 -7.08 0.38 22.28
N GLU A 122 -7.66 -0.47 21.43
CA GLU A 122 -8.49 -1.60 21.88
C GLU A 122 -7.65 -2.65 22.63
N ALA A 123 -6.40 -2.90 22.22
CA ALA A 123 -5.49 -3.78 22.94
C ALA A 123 -5.16 -3.24 24.34
N LEU A 124 -4.92 -1.93 24.48
CA LEU A 124 -4.73 -1.27 25.79
C LEU A 124 -5.95 -1.39 26.69
N LYS A 125 -7.16 -1.19 26.13
CA LYS A 125 -8.41 -1.35 26.85
C LYS A 125 -8.63 -2.80 27.31
N ALA A 126 -8.40 -3.77 26.44
CA ALA A 126 -8.53 -5.18 26.76
C ALA A 126 -7.52 -5.64 27.82
N ALA A 127 -6.28 -5.15 27.76
CA ALA A 127 -5.25 -5.42 28.75
C ALA A 127 -5.52 -4.76 30.10
N GLY A 128 -6.27 -3.67 30.16
CA GLY A 128 -6.44 -2.83 31.36
C GLY A 128 -5.11 -2.31 31.92
N SER A 129 -4.10 -2.18 31.07
CA SER A 129 -2.72 -1.88 31.45
C SER A 129 -1.94 -1.28 30.28
N THR A 130 -0.92 -0.47 30.62
CA THR A 130 0.09 0.01 29.64
C THR A 130 1.36 -0.85 29.62
N ASP A 131 1.39 -1.94 30.40
CA ASP A 131 2.49 -2.90 30.37
C ASP A 131 2.55 -3.60 29.00
N PRO A 132 3.67 -3.51 28.26
CA PRO A 132 3.74 -4.07 26.90
C PRO A 132 3.46 -5.58 26.83
N ALA A 133 3.86 -6.35 27.86
CA ALA A 133 3.63 -7.79 27.87
C ALA A 133 2.14 -8.12 27.98
N LYS A 134 1.42 -7.39 28.86
CA LYS A 134 -0.03 -7.54 29.00
C LYS A 134 -0.80 -7.09 27.75
N VAL A 135 -0.35 -6.01 27.11
CA VAL A 135 -0.95 -5.54 25.86
C VAL A 135 -0.76 -6.57 24.74
N MET A 136 0.42 -7.16 24.62
CA MET A 136 0.69 -8.22 23.64
C MET A 136 -0.10 -9.50 23.93
N GLU A 137 -0.32 -9.83 25.19
CA GLU A 137 -1.18 -10.98 25.58
C GLU A 137 -2.65 -10.75 25.21
N ALA A 138 -3.12 -9.50 25.30
CA ALA A 138 -4.48 -9.11 24.98
C ALA A 138 -4.74 -8.98 23.46
N LEU A 139 -3.72 -8.67 22.66
CA LEU A 139 -3.83 -8.37 21.24
C LEU A 139 -4.59 -9.44 20.42
N PRO A 140 -4.40 -10.76 20.62
CA PRO A 140 -5.15 -11.78 19.89
C PRO A 140 -6.66 -11.75 20.12
N SER A 141 -7.13 -11.10 21.21
CA SER A 141 -8.56 -10.95 21.50
C SER A 141 -9.18 -9.68 20.93
N VAL A 142 -8.38 -8.82 20.32
CA VAL A 142 -8.84 -7.56 19.72
C VAL A 142 -9.68 -7.83 18.48
N SER A 143 -10.82 -7.16 18.43
CA SER A 143 -11.71 -7.15 17.26
C SER A 143 -12.25 -5.74 17.13
N CYS A 144 -11.97 -5.08 16.00
CA CYS A 144 -12.44 -3.71 15.76
C CYS A 144 -12.76 -3.48 14.27
N ASP A 145 -13.65 -2.52 14.02
CA ASP A 145 -13.93 -2.04 12.68
C ASP A 145 -13.08 -0.81 12.40
N GLY A 146 -12.28 -0.89 11.35
CA GLY A 146 -11.38 0.16 10.90
C GLY A 146 -11.76 0.73 9.54
N ALA A 147 -10.95 1.66 9.05
CA ALA A 147 -11.10 2.21 7.70
C ALA A 147 -10.90 1.14 6.62
N THR A 148 -10.06 0.13 6.87
CA THR A 148 -9.79 -0.98 5.95
C THR A 148 -10.72 -2.18 6.15
N GLY A 149 -11.78 -2.04 6.97
CA GLY A 149 -12.75 -3.08 7.29
C GLY A 149 -12.58 -3.70 8.67
N HIS A 150 -13.19 -4.87 8.87
CA HIS A 150 -13.13 -5.57 10.15
C HIS A 150 -11.77 -6.22 10.37
N ILE A 151 -11.19 -6.02 11.56
CA ILE A 151 -9.84 -6.45 11.92
C ILE A 151 -9.91 -7.39 13.12
N THR A 152 -9.39 -8.58 12.95
CA THR A 152 -9.13 -9.58 14.00
C THR A 152 -7.72 -10.14 13.80
N PHE A 153 -7.25 -10.96 14.74
CA PHE A 153 -5.91 -11.54 14.67
C PHE A 153 -5.98 -13.06 14.66
N GLY A 154 -5.12 -13.68 13.84
CA GLY A 154 -4.91 -15.11 13.81
C GLY A 154 -3.97 -15.57 14.94
N GLU A 155 -3.85 -16.89 15.09
CA GLU A 155 -2.97 -17.51 16.10
C GLU A 155 -1.48 -17.14 15.92
N ASN A 156 -1.07 -16.80 14.71
CA ASN A 156 0.28 -16.35 14.36
C ASN A 156 0.53 -14.85 14.63
N GLY A 157 -0.50 -14.13 15.09
CA GLY A 157 -0.42 -12.68 15.35
C GLY A 157 -0.64 -11.79 14.11
N ASP A 158 -0.91 -12.37 12.94
CA ASP A 158 -1.23 -11.60 11.75
C ASP A 158 -2.69 -11.14 11.77
N ALA A 159 -2.94 -9.94 11.25
CA ALA A 159 -4.29 -9.47 11.03
C ALA A 159 -5.00 -10.34 9.98
N VAL A 160 -6.18 -10.83 10.32
CA VAL A 160 -7.02 -11.61 9.40
C VAL A 160 -7.64 -10.66 8.40
N ARG A 161 -7.37 -10.90 7.12
CA ARG A 161 -7.93 -10.13 6.01
C ARG A 161 -8.43 -11.09 4.93
N ASP A 162 -9.68 -10.91 4.55
CA ASP A 162 -10.34 -11.74 3.54
C ASP A 162 -10.50 -11.01 2.20
N ILE A 163 -10.15 -9.73 2.15
CA ILE A 163 -10.28 -8.88 0.98
C ILE A 163 -8.96 -8.18 0.69
N VAL A 164 -8.58 -8.17 -0.59
CA VAL A 164 -7.53 -7.35 -1.14
C VAL A 164 -8.04 -6.65 -2.40
N TYR A 165 -7.61 -5.42 -2.59
CA TYR A 165 -7.90 -4.66 -3.80
C TYR A 165 -6.71 -4.69 -4.75
N ILE A 166 -6.98 -4.64 -6.04
CA ILE A 166 -5.97 -4.46 -7.07
C ILE A 166 -6.20 -3.11 -7.73
N LYS A 167 -5.17 -2.29 -7.72
CA LYS A 167 -5.11 -1.00 -8.41
C LYS A 167 -4.08 -1.08 -9.53
N SER A 168 -4.28 -0.31 -10.59
CA SER A 168 -3.29 -0.08 -11.63
C SER A 168 -3.03 1.41 -11.80
N ILE A 169 -1.90 1.75 -12.39
CA ILE A 169 -1.56 3.13 -12.72
C ILE A 169 -2.00 3.42 -14.16
N ASP A 170 -2.79 4.47 -14.35
CA ASP A 170 -2.89 5.12 -15.65
C ASP A 170 -1.69 6.02 -15.84
N THR A 171 -0.69 5.53 -16.53
CA THR A 171 0.57 6.25 -16.74
C THR A 171 0.44 7.49 -17.62
N ALA A 172 -0.65 7.59 -18.40
CA ALA A 172 -0.91 8.76 -19.23
C ALA A 172 -1.42 9.95 -18.41
N THR A 173 -2.21 9.69 -17.39
CA THR A 173 -2.84 10.72 -16.55
C THR A 173 -2.17 10.87 -15.18
N GLY A 174 -1.36 9.90 -14.75
CA GLY A 174 -0.77 9.86 -13.41
C GLY A 174 -1.85 9.66 -12.34
N THR A 175 -2.77 8.71 -12.55
CA THR A 175 -3.85 8.44 -11.60
C THR A 175 -3.96 6.95 -11.30
N TRP A 176 -4.33 6.63 -10.07
CA TRP A 176 -4.70 5.28 -9.69
C TRP A 176 -6.05 4.88 -10.27
N LYS A 177 -6.16 3.64 -10.75
CA LYS A 177 -7.41 3.03 -11.21
C LYS A 177 -7.70 1.78 -10.41
N PHE A 178 -8.93 1.67 -9.90
CA PHE A 178 -9.44 0.42 -9.36
C PHE A 178 -9.56 -0.62 -10.47
N VAL A 179 -9.02 -1.81 -10.25
CA VAL A 179 -9.13 -2.93 -11.19
C VAL A 179 -10.16 -3.94 -10.70
N LYS A 180 -9.97 -4.46 -9.49
CA LYS A 180 -10.90 -5.39 -8.88
C LYS A 180 -10.67 -5.56 -7.38
N GLN A 181 -11.71 -6.05 -6.71
CA GLN A 181 -11.62 -6.64 -5.40
C GLN A 181 -11.44 -8.16 -5.55
N GLN A 182 -10.53 -8.72 -4.76
CA GLN A 182 -10.29 -10.16 -4.68
C GLN A 182 -10.54 -10.61 -3.24
N LYS A 183 -11.34 -11.67 -3.08
CA LYS A 183 -11.48 -12.35 -1.78
C LYS A 183 -10.44 -13.46 -1.67
N SER A 184 -9.96 -13.70 -0.46
CA SER A 184 -9.20 -14.91 -0.15
C SER A 184 -10.12 -16.12 -0.32
N SER A 185 -9.61 -17.19 -0.89
CA SER A 185 -10.33 -18.46 -1.06
C SER A 185 -10.21 -19.30 0.22
#